data_e2ca58c120a3ec3a31924537e3577cc2
#
_entry.id   e2ca58c120a3ec3a31924537e3577cc2
#
_cell.length_a   1.000
_cell.length_b   1.000
_cell.length_c   1.000
_cell.angle_alpha   90.00
_cell.angle_beta   90.00
_cell.angle_gamma   90.00
#
_symmetry.space_group_name_H-M   'P 1'
#
loop_
_entity.id
_entity.type
_entity.pdbx_description
1 polymer ?
#
loop_
_entity_poly.entity_id
_entity_poly.type
_entity_poly.pdbx_seq_one_letter_code
_entity_poly.pdbx_strand_id
1 'polypeptide(L)'
;MKTLYVYADFDWLDEPMLVGELGYESLRGSDSYSFKYDNDWLRQYGSLYLSADINNYPGQQYTQPDRDIFGCFNDALPERWGRLLLNRREQILATEEKRPVRKLSSFDYLIGIDDYSRMGGFRFKEKQDGEYINCEKSLRIPPLTDIRALVAASMEIEKSEELNQLPEKKWLLQLVHPGTSLGGARPKAGVMNDEGRICVAKFPSRNDDYDVGLWEHLSHLLAKEAGVEAAETSVIETGKKYHALLSKRFDRTVEGRRKHFASAMTLLGLTDGCDAKSGNGYLDIVDFILQNCCDVEQNLRQLYRRVAFNIAIGNSDDHFRNHGFLLTPRGWTLSPAYDMNPTLNEYQALLINSTTNYADLQVLLDSSEEYMIGKDEAVYIIEEVKAGVKHWKSIATRLGIAKREMDVYEQVFQRSLK
;
A
#
# COMPACT_ATOMS: atom_id res chain seq x y z
N MET A 1 16.21 -22.28 -15.21
CA MET A 1 16.17 -20.87 -14.77
C MET A 1 15.21 -20.08 -15.66
N LYS A 2 14.24 -19.32 -15.08
CA LYS A 2 13.38 -18.37 -15.80
C LYS A 2 13.97 -16.97 -15.58
N THR A 3 13.85 -16.10 -16.56
CA THR A 3 14.38 -14.73 -16.47
C THR A 3 13.30 -13.74 -16.85
N LEU A 4 13.24 -12.63 -16.10
CA LEU A 4 12.42 -11.46 -16.43
C LEU A 4 13.33 -10.25 -16.61
N TYR A 5 13.09 -9.50 -17.66
CA TYR A 5 13.70 -8.19 -17.87
C TYR A 5 12.86 -7.14 -17.16
N VAL A 6 13.49 -6.43 -16.24
CA VAL A 6 12.85 -5.43 -15.37
C VAL A 6 13.07 -4.05 -15.98
N TYR A 7 11.99 -3.36 -16.28
CA TYR A 7 12.00 -2.00 -16.84
C TYR A 7 11.47 -1.00 -15.80
N ALA A 8 12.15 0.12 -15.69
CA ALA A 8 11.64 1.33 -15.03
C ALA A 8 10.82 2.13 -16.04
N ASP A 9 9.52 2.28 -15.78
CA ASP A 9 8.62 3.16 -16.53
C ASP A 9 8.18 4.30 -15.59
N PHE A 10 9.16 5.16 -15.25
CA PHE A 10 8.96 6.23 -14.27
C PHE A 10 8.55 7.52 -14.98
N ASP A 11 7.69 8.33 -14.36
CA ASP A 11 7.14 9.55 -14.95
C ASP A 11 8.18 10.61 -15.33
N TRP A 12 9.37 10.54 -14.78
CA TRP A 12 10.49 11.42 -15.08
C TRP A 12 11.48 10.85 -16.13
N LEU A 13 11.28 9.62 -16.62
CA LEU A 13 12.02 9.07 -17.76
C LEU A 13 11.27 9.35 -19.06
N ASP A 14 11.97 9.72 -20.11
CA ASP A 14 11.35 9.93 -21.41
C ASP A 14 10.73 8.65 -21.97
N GLU A 15 11.43 7.51 -21.82
CA GLU A 15 10.99 6.17 -22.22
C GLU A 15 11.34 5.13 -21.14
N PRO A 16 10.63 3.99 -21.10
CA PRO A 16 10.96 2.92 -20.16
C PRO A 16 12.38 2.40 -20.36
N MET A 17 13.17 2.33 -19.27
CA MET A 17 14.57 1.93 -19.29
C MET A 17 14.77 0.57 -18.62
N LEU A 18 15.63 -0.29 -19.19
CA LEU A 18 16.02 -1.56 -18.60
C LEU A 18 16.81 -1.32 -17.32
N VAL A 19 16.30 -1.83 -16.20
CA VAL A 19 16.97 -1.78 -14.89
C VAL A 19 17.89 -2.98 -14.70
N GLY A 20 17.46 -4.15 -15.18
CA GLY A 20 18.23 -5.37 -15.04
C GLY A 20 17.43 -6.65 -15.31
N GLU A 21 18.00 -7.76 -14.91
CA GLU A 21 17.47 -9.11 -15.12
C GLU A 21 17.18 -9.79 -13.78
N LEU A 22 15.91 -10.19 -13.57
CA LEU A 22 15.46 -10.99 -12.43
C LEU A 22 15.42 -12.47 -12.83
N GLY A 23 16.31 -13.25 -12.28
CA GLY A 23 16.35 -14.71 -12.45
C GLY A 23 15.56 -15.42 -11.37
N TYR A 24 14.86 -16.50 -11.74
CA TYR A 24 14.14 -17.39 -10.84
C TYR A 24 14.48 -18.84 -11.12
N GLU A 25 14.77 -19.60 -10.09
CA GLU A 25 14.97 -21.02 -10.17
C GLU A 25 14.36 -21.73 -8.96
N SER A 26 13.65 -22.84 -9.21
CA SER A 26 13.11 -23.67 -8.14
C SER A 26 13.80 -25.03 -8.17
N LEU A 27 14.55 -25.35 -7.13
CA LEU A 27 15.31 -26.57 -6.98
C LEU A 27 14.90 -27.30 -5.70
N ARG A 28 14.40 -28.53 -5.85
CA ARG A 28 14.02 -29.39 -4.72
C ARG A 28 13.05 -28.77 -3.72
N GLY A 29 12.15 -27.89 -4.21
CA GLY A 29 11.16 -27.21 -3.36
C GLY A 29 11.65 -25.95 -2.67
N SER A 30 12.88 -25.51 -2.96
CA SER A 30 13.41 -24.20 -2.54
C SER A 30 13.49 -23.27 -3.74
N ASP A 31 12.93 -22.07 -3.59
CA ASP A 31 12.97 -21.02 -4.59
C ASP A 31 14.20 -20.14 -4.37
N SER A 32 14.87 -19.77 -5.46
CA SER A 32 16.03 -18.88 -5.45
C SER A 32 15.85 -17.79 -6.48
N TYR A 33 16.14 -16.56 -6.08
CA TYR A 33 16.09 -15.39 -6.95
C TYR A 33 17.48 -14.79 -7.09
N SER A 34 17.77 -14.34 -8.31
CA SER A 34 18.98 -13.57 -8.59
C SER A 34 18.62 -12.30 -9.34
N PHE A 35 19.40 -11.25 -9.15
CA PHE A 35 19.25 -10.01 -9.88
C PHE A 35 20.59 -9.51 -10.38
N LYS A 36 20.61 -9.01 -11.61
CA LYS A 36 21.75 -8.36 -12.21
C LYS A 36 21.34 -7.06 -12.84
N TYR A 37 21.92 -5.97 -12.40
CA TYR A 37 21.66 -4.66 -13.01
C TYR A 37 22.14 -4.60 -14.46
N ASP A 38 21.43 -3.84 -15.27
CA ASP A 38 21.90 -3.35 -16.54
C ASP A 38 23.00 -2.29 -16.35
N ASN A 39 24.03 -2.30 -17.20
CA ASN A 39 25.17 -1.38 -17.07
C ASN A 39 24.80 0.07 -17.36
N ASP A 40 23.86 0.33 -18.27
CA ASP A 40 23.42 1.66 -18.61
C ASP A 40 22.59 2.24 -17.47
N TRP A 41 21.77 1.42 -16.82
CA TRP A 41 21.07 1.81 -15.60
C TRP A 41 22.04 2.22 -14.49
N LEU A 42 23.02 1.38 -14.18
CA LEU A 42 24.02 1.69 -13.14
C LEU A 42 24.80 2.97 -13.44
N ARG A 43 25.15 3.19 -14.71
CA ARG A 43 25.90 4.40 -15.10
C ARG A 43 25.08 5.67 -14.92
N GLN A 44 23.76 5.64 -15.19
CA GLN A 44 22.90 6.82 -15.16
C GLN A 44 22.23 7.00 -13.79
N TYR A 45 21.81 5.91 -13.14
CA TYR A 45 20.94 5.93 -11.96
C TYR A 45 21.46 5.04 -10.82
N GLY A 46 22.71 4.60 -10.86
CA GLY A 46 23.31 3.75 -9.85
C GLY A 46 23.45 4.38 -8.46
N SER A 47 23.19 5.69 -8.31
CA SER A 47 23.10 6.35 -7.01
C SER A 47 21.72 6.24 -6.36
N LEU A 48 20.68 5.82 -7.10
CA LEU A 48 19.36 5.67 -6.55
C LEU A 48 19.27 4.41 -5.71
N TYR A 49 18.83 4.56 -4.47
CA TYR A 49 18.55 3.45 -3.58
C TYR A 49 17.20 2.81 -3.94
N LEU A 50 17.15 1.51 -4.22
CA LEU A 50 15.91 0.80 -4.57
C LEU A 50 15.38 -0.07 -3.42
N SER A 51 16.25 -0.76 -2.69
CA SER A 51 15.91 -1.49 -1.46
C SER A 51 17.17 -1.92 -0.70
N ALA A 52 17.01 -2.33 0.56
CA ALA A 52 18.10 -2.69 1.45
C ALA A 52 18.88 -3.94 1.02
N ASP A 53 18.27 -4.81 0.22
CA ASP A 53 18.80 -6.12 -0.15
C ASP A 53 19.39 -6.18 -1.59
N ILE A 54 19.50 -5.01 -2.24
CA ILE A 54 20.05 -4.90 -3.59
C ILE A 54 21.16 -3.82 -3.62
N ASN A 55 22.35 -4.17 -4.01
CA ASN A 55 23.50 -3.26 -4.03
C ASN A 55 23.80 -2.78 -5.44
N ASN A 56 24.21 -1.53 -5.59
CA ASN A 56 24.46 -0.88 -6.88
C ASN A 56 25.84 -1.27 -7.47
N TYR A 57 25.97 -2.50 -7.96
CA TYR A 57 27.16 -2.98 -8.68
C TYR A 57 26.79 -3.91 -9.85
N PRO A 58 27.66 -4.09 -10.87
CA PRO A 58 27.35 -4.82 -12.09
C PRO A 58 27.44 -6.35 -11.97
N GLY A 59 27.41 -6.90 -10.76
CA GLY A 59 27.48 -8.32 -10.49
C GLY A 59 26.10 -8.96 -10.32
N GLN A 60 26.04 -10.28 -10.39
CA GLN A 60 24.86 -11.05 -10.04
C GLN A 60 24.72 -11.11 -8.52
N GLN A 61 23.53 -10.80 -8.02
CA GLN A 61 23.17 -10.80 -6.62
C GLN A 61 22.09 -11.85 -6.38
N TYR A 62 22.00 -12.35 -5.16
CA TYR A 62 21.04 -13.38 -4.79
C TYR A 62 20.27 -12.94 -3.54
N THR A 63 19.01 -13.33 -3.46
CA THR A 63 18.22 -13.11 -2.24
C THR A 63 18.81 -13.88 -1.06
N GLN A 64 18.64 -13.34 0.13
CA GLN A 64 18.95 -14.08 1.36
C GLN A 64 17.99 -15.26 1.54
N PRO A 65 18.39 -16.33 2.24
CA PRO A 65 17.58 -17.55 2.38
C PRO A 65 16.20 -17.36 3.03
N ASP A 66 16.03 -16.31 3.81
CA ASP A 66 14.78 -15.94 4.50
C ASP A 66 13.87 -15.01 3.66
N ARG A 67 14.28 -14.68 2.43
CA ARG A 67 13.53 -13.79 1.53
C ARG A 67 12.95 -14.54 0.35
N ASP A 68 11.66 -14.31 0.12
CA ASP A 68 10.94 -14.90 -1.02
C ASP A 68 11.30 -14.24 -2.36
N ILE A 69 11.75 -12.98 -2.36
CA ILE A 69 12.16 -12.17 -3.53
C ILE A 69 12.90 -10.93 -3.03
N PHE A 70 13.61 -10.22 -3.90
CA PHE A 70 14.20 -8.91 -3.54
C PHE A 70 13.14 -7.90 -3.12
N GLY A 71 13.43 -7.10 -2.08
CA GLY A 71 12.51 -6.15 -1.47
C GLY A 71 11.92 -5.17 -2.46
N CYS A 72 12.72 -4.63 -3.40
CA CYS A 72 12.25 -3.68 -4.41
C CYS A 72 11.08 -4.19 -5.29
N PHE A 73 10.82 -5.50 -5.31
CA PHE A 73 9.70 -6.09 -6.02
C PHE A 73 8.50 -6.41 -5.13
N ASN A 74 8.63 -6.32 -3.79
CA ASN A 74 7.56 -6.70 -2.86
C ASN A 74 6.27 -5.91 -3.08
N ASP A 75 6.38 -4.59 -3.26
CA ASP A 75 5.19 -3.74 -3.47
C ASP A 75 4.57 -3.90 -4.87
N ALA A 76 5.29 -4.58 -5.79
CA ALA A 76 4.75 -5.00 -7.09
C ALA A 76 4.08 -6.37 -7.04
N LEU A 77 4.11 -7.08 -5.88
CA LEU A 77 3.42 -8.35 -5.65
C LEU A 77 2.01 -8.13 -5.09
N PRO A 78 1.11 -9.12 -5.22
CA PRO A 78 -0.17 -9.08 -4.53
C PRO A 78 0.02 -9.33 -3.04
N GLU A 79 -0.74 -8.60 -2.21
CA GLU A 79 -0.91 -8.90 -0.80
C GLU A 79 -2.04 -9.92 -0.56
N ARG A 80 -2.55 -10.05 0.67
CA ARG A 80 -3.46 -11.12 1.10
C ARG A 80 -4.67 -11.28 0.19
N TRP A 81 -5.37 -10.19 -0.14
CA TRP A 81 -6.54 -10.25 -1.02
C TRP A 81 -6.18 -10.71 -2.44
N GLY A 82 -5.18 -10.10 -3.04
CA GLY A 82 -4.72 -10.47 -4.38
C GLY A 82 -4.18 -11.90 -4.45
N ARG A 83 -3.44 -12.35 -3.42
CA ARG A 83 -2.96 -13.74 -3.32
C ARG A 83 -4.13 -14.73 -3.20
N LEU A 84 -5.17 -14.38 -2.42
CA LEU A 84 -6.39 -15.18 -2.34
C LEU A 84 -7.00 -15.39 -3.74
N LEU A 85 -7.19 -14.30 -4.50
CA LEU A 85 -7.76 -14.37 -5.85
C LEU A 85 -6.93 -15.26 -6.79
N LEU A 86 -5.60 -15.09 -6.80
CA LEU A 86 -4.71 -15.91 -7.65
C LEU A 86 -4.67 -17.37 -7.22
N ASN A 87 -4.66 -17.66 -5.93
CA ASN A 87 -4.73 -19.03 -5.43
C ASN A 87 -6.05 -19.72 -5.79
N ARG A 88 -7.18 -19.01 -5.70
CA ARG A 88 -8.49 -19.56 -6.13
C ARG A 88 -8.54 -19.75 -7.64
N ARG A 89 -7.94 -18.85 -8.42
CA ARG A 89 -7.76 -19.03 -9.86
C ARG A 89 -6.99 -20.32 -10.18
N GLU A 90 -5.85 -20.54 -9.51
CA GLU A 90 -5.04 -21.76 -9.70
C GLU A 90 -5.84 -23.02 -9.36
N GLN A 91 -6.61 -23.03 -8.28
CA GLN A 91 -7.43 -24.16 -7.89
C GLN A 91 -8.52 -24.50 -8.94
N ILE A 92 -9.18 -23.46 -9.49
CA ILE A 92 -10.18 -23.65 -10.56
C ILE A 92 -9.53 -24.22 -11.82
N LEU A 93 -8.40 -23.62 -12.26
CA LEU A 93 -7.66 -24.08 -13.43
C LEU A 93 -7.16 -25.52 -13.26
N ALA A 94 -6.61 -25.86 -12.10
CA ALA A 94 -6.15 -27.22 -11.81
C ALA A 94 -7.30 -28.24 -11.89
N THR A 95 -8.49 -27.87 -11.42
CA THR A 95 -9.69 -28.69 -11.49
C THR A 95 -10.15 -28.92 -12.96
N GLU A 96 -10.20 -27.81 -13.74
CA GLU A 96 -10.57 -27.87 -15.16
C GLU A 96 -9.59 -28.70 -15.99
N GLU A 97 -8.29 -28.56 -15.75
CA GLU A 97 -7.20 -29.26 -16.42
C GLU A 97 -6.92 -30.63 -15.84
N LYS A 98 -7.64 -31.04 -14.79
CA LYS A 98 -7.48 -32.36 -14.10
C LYS A 98 -6.04 -32.62 -13.65
N ARG A 99 -5.37 -31.62 -13.12
CA ARG A 99 -4.01 -31.67 -12.57
C ARG A 99 -3.97 -31.30 -11.08
N PRO A 100 -2.91 -31.66 -10.36
CA PRO A 100 -2.71 -31.19 -8.99
C PRO A 100 -2.64 -29.65 -8.93
N VAL A 101 -3.16 -29.08 -7.83
CA VAL A 101 -3.02 -27.65 -7.52
C VAL A 101 -1.55 -27.34 -7.22
N ARG A 102 -1.00 -26.32 -7.87
CA ARG A 102 0.38 -25.87 -7.62
C ARG A 102 0.40 -24.87 -6.45
N LYS A 103 1.44 -24.92 -5.63
CA LYS A 103 1.77 -23.80 -4.74
C LYS A 103 2.38 -22.70 -5.60
N LEU A 104 1.76 -21.51 -5.59
CA LEU A 104 2.28 -20.37 -6.32
C LEU A 104 3.49 -19.79 -5.61
N SER A 105 4.55 -19.52 -6.36
CA SER A 105 5.76 -18.82 -5.91
C SER A 105 5.58 -17.30 -6.01
N SER A 106 6.49 -16.51 -5.44
CA SER A 106 6.53 -15.06 -5.64
C SER A 106 6.73 -14.69 -7.12
N PHE A 107 7.42 -15.53 -7.89
CA PHE A 107 7.52 -15.38 -9.34
C PHE A 107 6.15 -15.54 -10.03
N ASP A 108 5.37 -16.58 -9.67
CA ASP A 108 4.03 -16.80 -10.24
C ASP A 108 3.09 -15.62 -9.86
N TYR A 109 3.19 -15.09 -8.64
CA TYR A 109 2.43 -13.91 -8.24
C TYR A 109 2.85 -12.69 -9.04
N LEU A 110 4.16 -12.45 -9.24
CA LEU A 110 4.67 -11.30 -9.98
C LEU A 110 4.16 -11.28 -11.42
N ILE A 111 4.22 -12.42 -12.11
CA ILE A 111 3.73 -12.55 -13.49
C ILE A 111 2.20 -12.66 -13.58
N GLY A 112 1.52 -12.97 -12.47
CA GLY A 112 0.05 -13.13 -12.42
C GLY A 112 -0.73 -11.81 -12.39
N ILE A 113 -0.05 -10.68 -12.10
CA ILE A 113 -0.65 -9.35 -11.99
C ILE A 113 -0.75 -8.68 -13.36
N ASP A 114 -1.87 -8.04 -13.62
CA ASP A 114 -2.07 -7.15 -14.77
C ASP A 114 -1.05 -6.00 -14.75
N ASP A 115 -0.38 -5.75 -15.89
CA ASP A 115 0.66 -4.72 -15.99
C ASP A 115 0.10 -3.32 -15.73
N TYR A 116 -1.07 -2.99 -16.26
CA TYR A 116 -1.63 -1.64 -16.15
C TYR A 116 -2.00 -1.28 -14.71
N SER A 117 -2.56 -2.24 -13.98
CA SER A 117 -2.98 -2.05 -12.58
C SER A 117 -1.83 -2.18 -11.55
N ARG A 118 -0.67 -2.72 -11.96
CA ARG A 118 0.49 -2.94 -11.07
C ARG A 118 0.89 -1.67 -10.33
N MET A 119 1.19 -1.81 -9.03
CA MET A 119 1.67 -0.72 -8.19
C MET A 119 3.07 -0.26 -8.61
N GLY A 120 3.31 1.04 -8.56
CA GLY A 120 4.60 1.65 -8.86
C GLY A 120 4.96 1.64 -10.34
N GLY A 121 6.25 1.78 -10.64
CA GLY A 121 6.77 2.01 -11.97
C GLY A 121 7.55 0.85 -12.59
N PHE A 122 7.70 -0.29 -11.91
CA PHE A 122 8.36 -1.45 -12.52
C PHE A 122 7.41 -2.20 -13.45
N ARG A 123 7.96 -2.57 -14.62
CA ARG A 123 7.31 -3.41 -15.63
C ARG A 123 8.21 -4.57 -16.03
N PHE A 124 7.62 -5.67 -16.46
CA PHE A 124 8.34 -6.91 -16.68
C PHE A 124 8.11 -7.47 -18.08
N LYS A 125 9.17 -7.99 -18.70
CA LYS A 125 9.11 -8.71 -19.98
C LYS A 125 9.80 -10.06 -19.85
N GLU A 126 9.34 -11.07 -20.60
CA GLU A 126 10.04 -12.37 -20.72
C GLU A 126 11.17 -12.32 -21.75
N LYS A 127 11.10 -11.40 -22.72
CA LYS A 127 12.12 -11.14 -23.74
C LYS A 127 12.26 -9.62 -23.90
N GLN A 128 13.49 -9.15 -24.14
CA GLN A 128 13.75 -7.71 -24.25
C GLN A 128 12.95 -7.05 -25.37
N ASP A 129 12.81 -7.72 -26.50
CA ASP A 129 12.05 -7.30 -27.68
C ASP A 129 10.56 -7.67 -27.64
N GLY A 130 10.12 -8.32 -26.55
CA GLY A 130 8.73 -8.75 -26.36
C GLY A 130 7.83 -7.68 -25.76
N GLU A 131 6.55 -8.02 -25.65
CA GLU A 131 5.56 -7.22 -24.94
C GLU A 131 5.74 -7.34 -23.43
N TYR A 132 5.19 -6.39 -22.67
CA TYR A 132 5.10 -6.49 -21.23
C TYR A 132 4.14 -7.62 -20.82
N ILE A 133 4.45 -8.30 -19.73
CA ILE A 133 3.61 -9.41 -19.22
C ILE A 133 2.25 -8.86 -18.81
N ASN A 134 1.17 -9.54 -19.24
CA ASN A 134 -0.22 -9.20 -18.93
C ASN A 134 -0.59 -7.74 -19.29
N CYS A 135 -0.11 -7.22 -20.43
CA CYS A 135 -0.45 -5.87 -20.91
C CYS A 135 -1.66 -5.84 -21.85
N GLU A 136 -2.46 -6.89 -21.92
CA GLU A 136 -3.59 -7.01 -22.84
C GLU A 136 -4.66 -5.94 -22.59
N LYS A 137 -5.10 -5.26 -23.66
CA LYS A 137 -6.14 -4.22 -23.58
C LYS A 137 -7.51 -4.75 -23.12
N SER A 138 -7.75 -6.05 -23.28
CA SER A 138 -8.97 -6.75 -22.82
C SER A 138 -9.08 -6.86 -21.30
N LEU A 139 -7.97 -6.70 -20.58
CA LEU A 139 -7.87 -6.81 -19.11
C LEU A 139 -7.96 -5.44 -18.41
N ARG A 140 -8.52 -4.43 -19.07
CA ARG A 140 -8.58 -3.08 -18.52
C ARG A 140 -9.31 -3.02 -17.19
N ILE A 141 -8.83 -2.11 -16.33
CA ILE A 141 -9.50 -1.72 -15.09
C ILE A 141 -10.96 -1.35 -15.42
N PRO A 142 -11.95 -1.97 -14.74
CA PRO A 142 -13.36 -1.72 -15.00
C PRO A 142 -13.74 -0.27 -14.66
N PRO A 143 -14.74 0.29 -15.34
CA PRO A 143 -15.28 1.59 -15.01
C PRO A 143 -15.99 1.55 -13.65
N LEU A 144 -16.10 2.71 -13.01
CA LEU A 144 -16.75 2.87 -11.73
C LEU A 144 -18.22 2.42 -11.73
N THR A 145 -18.89 2.49 -12.87
CA THR A 145 -20.28 2.01 -13.05
C THR A 145 -20.47 0.54 -12.69
N ASP A 146 -19.40 -0.26 -12.73
CA ASP A 146 -19.42 -1.70 -12.43
C ASP A 146 -19.25 -2.00 -10.94
N ILE A 147 -19.10 -0.98 -10.08
CA ILE A 147 -18.77 -1.15 -8.65
C ILE A 147 -19.71 -2.09 -7.92
N ARG A 148 -21.02 -2.04 -8.22
CA ARG A 148 -22.02 -2.91 -7.59
C ARG A 148 -21.80 -4.38 -7.93
N ALA A 149 -21.40 -4.67 -9.17
CA ALA A 149 -21.09 -6.02 -9.61
C ALA A 149 -19.80 -6.52 -8.93
N LEU A 150 -18.77 -5.66 -8.80
CA LEU A 150 -17.52 -5.98 -8.11
C LEU A 150 -17.74 -6.25 -6.61
N VAL A 151 -18.57 -5.46 -5.94
CA VAL A 151 -18.95 -5.67 -4.53
C VAL A 151 -19.71 -6.99 -4.38
N ALA A 152 -20.66 -7.30 -5.27
CA ALA A 152 -21.38 -8.57 -5.23
C ALA A 152 -20.41 -9.76 -5.41
N ALA A 153 -19.49 -9.66 -6.35
CA ALA A 153 -18.47 -10.67 -6.59
C ALA A 153 -17.54 -10.86 -5.36
N SER A 154 -17.11 -9.78 -4.72
CA SER A 154 -16.26 -9.87 -3.53
C SER A 154 -16.97 -10.56 -2.36
N MET A 155 -18.25 -10.26 -2.14
CA MET A 155 -19.07 -10.89 -1.10
C MET A 155 -19.26 -12.40 -1.36
N GLU A 156 -19.43 -12.83 -2.61
CA GLU A 156 -19.54 -14.24 -2.93
C GLU A 156 -18.21 -14.98 -2.75
N ILE A 157 -17.07 -14.33 -3.02
CA ILE A 157 -15.75 -14.88 -2.71
C ILE A 157 -15.57 -15.04 -1.21
N GLU A 158 -15.83 -14.00 -0.40
CA GLU A 158 -15.74 -14.09 1.06
C GLU A 158 -16.64 -15.20 1.62
N LYS A 159 -17.87 -15.31 1.12
CA LYS A 159 -18.81 -16.40 1.48
C LYS A 159 -18.22 -17.77 1.17
N SER A 160 -17.59 -17.93 0.02
CA SER A 160 -16.96 -19.20 -0.35
C SER A 160 -15.78 -19.56 0.56
N GLU A 161 -15.01 -18.56 1.02
CA GLU A 161 -13.96 -18.74 2.04
C GLU A 161 -14.53 -19.23 3.37
N GLU A 162 -15.58 -18.57 3.87
CA GLU A 162 -16.25 -18.95 5.12
C GLU A 162 -16.78 -20.40 5.07
N LEU A 163 -17.28 -20.83 3.91
CA LEU A 163 -17.80 -22.18 3.69
C LEU A 163 -16.70 -23.20 3.30
N ASN A 164 -15.45 -22.76 3.19
CA ASN A 164 -14.33 -23.55 2.69
C ASN A 164 -14.63 -24.24 1.33
N GLN A 165 -15.24 -23.48 0.42
CA GLN A 165 -15.63 -23.91 -0.92
C GLN A 165 -14.92 -23.10 -1.99
N LEU A 166 -14.85 -23.63 -3.22
CA LEU A 166 -14.38 -22.84 -4.36
C LEU A 166 -15.47 -21.86 -4.80
N PRO A 167 -15.11 -20.58 -5.05
CA PRO A 167 -16.06 -19.63 -5.63
C PRO A 167 -16.43 -20.04 -7.07
N GLU A 168 -17.61 -19.65 -7.51
CA GLU A 168 -17.96 -19.78 -8.93
C GLU A 168 -16.99 -18.94 -9.78
N LYS A 169 -16.48 -19.53 -10.87
CA LYS A 169 -15.51 -18.91 -11.78
C LYS A 169 -15.93 -17.51 -12.26
N LYS A 170 -17.22 -17.29 -12.49
CA LYS A 170 -17.74 -15.98 -12.94
C LYS A 170 -17.42 -14.83 -11.98
N TRP A 171 -17.50 -15.07 -10.65
CA TRP A 171 -17.20 -14.06 -9.64
C TRP A 171 -15.70 -13.78 -9.55
N LEU A 172 -14.91 -14.84 -9.62
CA LEU A 172 -13.45 -14.72 -9.59
C LEU A 172 -12.93 -13.92 -10.80
N LEU A 173 -13.43 -14.20 -12.01
CA LEU A 173 -13.00 -13.52 -13.23
C LEU A 173 -13.24 -12.00 -13.19
N GLN A 174 -14.27 -11.53 -12.48
CA GLN A 174 -14.52 -10.09 -12.33
C GLN A 174 -13.46 -9.39 -11.47
N LEU A 175 -12.82 -10.10 -10.54
CA LEU A 175 -11.92 -9.51 -9.55
C LEU A 175 -10.45 -9.85 -9.76
N VAL A 176 -10.12 -10.92 -10.50
CA VAL A 176 -8.71 -11.34 -10.67
C VAL A 176 -7.86 -10.25 -11.29
N HIS A 177 -8.31 -9.59 -12.34
CA HIS A 177 -7.52 -8.54 -12.99
C HIS A 177 -7.48 -7.23 -12.19
N PRO A 178 -8.62 -6.63 -11.79
CA PRO A 178 -8.58 -5.35 -11.08
C PRO A 178 -8.17 -5.47 -9.60
N GLY A 179 -8.30 -6.65 -8.98
CA GLY A 179 -8.10 -6.84 -7.54
C GLY A 179 -6.74 -7.36 -7.12
N THR A 180 -5.93 -7.89 -8.05
CA THR A 180 -4.68 -8.61 -7.67
C THR A 180 -3.50 -7.71 -7.38
N SER A 181 -3.47 -6.48 -7.89
CA SER A 181 -2.31 -5.57 -7.78
C SER A 181 -2.30 -4.68 -6.53
N LEU A 182 -3.26 -4.86 -5.62
CA LEU A 182 -3.50 -3.94 -4.52
C LEU A 182 -3.16 -4.55 -3.17
N GLY A 183 -2.63 -3.72 -2.27
CA GLY A 183 -2.21 -4.11 -0.92
C GLY A 183 -3.35 -4.43 0.06
N GLY A 184 -3.07 -5.17 1.13
CA GLY A 184 -3.95 -5.44 2.27
C GLY A 184 -4.88 -6.66 2.12
N ALA A 185 -5.61 -6.96 3.20
CA ALA A 185 -6.47 -8.14 3.33
C ALA A 185 -7.94 -7.88 2.94
N ARG A 186 -8.42 -6.64 3.07
CA ARG A 186 -9.81 -6.26 2.79
C ARG A 186 -10.11 -6.39 1.29
N PRO A 187 -11.33 -6.83 0.90
CA PRO A 187 -11.77 -6.88 -0.49
C PRO A 187 -11.63 -5.52 -1.19
N LYS A 188 -10.99 -5.50 -2.35
CA LYS A 188 -10.75 -4.29 -3.13
C LYS A 188 -10.51 -4.57 -4.60
N ALA A 189 -10.67 -3.54 -5.42
CA ALA A 189 -10.32 -3.61 -6.84
C ALA A 189 -9.87 -2.24 -7.36
N GLY A 190 -9.06 -2.23 -8.43
CA GLY A 190 -8.86 -1.04 -9.24
C GLY A 190 -10.13 -0.70 -10.02
N VAL A 191 -10.53 0.56 -10.03
CA VAL A 191 -11.63 1.06 -10.87
C VAL A 191 -11.22 2.36 -11.54
N MET A 192 -11.79 2.62 -12.71
CA MET A 192 -11.59 3.88 -13.44
C MET A 192 -12.73 4.84 -13.08
N ASN A 193 -12.42 6.00 -12.51
CA ASN A 193 -13.42 7.02 -12.23
C ASN A 193 -13.84 7.78 -13.51
N ASP A 194 -14.85 8.65 -13.37
CA ASP A 194 -15.39 9.42 -14.50
C ASP A 194 -14.39 10.42 -15.12
N GLU A 195 -13.31 10.76 -14.39
CA GLU A 195 -12.20 11.59 -14.88
C GLU A 195 -11.14 10.77 -15.64
N GLY A 196 -11.32 9.46 -15.81
CA GLY A 196 -10.33 8.58 -16.40
C GLY A 196 -9.12 8.29 -15.49
N ARG A 197 -9.26 8.46 -14.16
CA ARG A 197 -8.22 8.22 -13.17
C ARG A 197 -8.42 6.86 -12.49
N ILE A 198 -7.31 6.17 -12.27
CA ILE A 198 -7.35 4.90 -11.53
C ILE A 198 -7.55 5.19 -10.05
N CYS A 199 -8.55 4.53 -9.46
CA CYS A 199 -8.82 4.52 -8.04
C CYS A 199 -8.70 3.10 -7.46
N VAL A 200 -8.34 3.01 -6.20
CA VAL A 200 -8.52 1.80 -5.39
C VAL A 200 -9.92 1.87 -4.77
N ALA A 201 -10.80 0.95 -5.14
CA ALA A 201 -12.09 0.79 -4.49
C ALA A 201 -11.97 -0.28 -3.39
N LYS A 202 -12.10 0.11 -2.12
CA LYS A 202 -12.19 -0.79 -0.97
C LYS A 202 -13.66 -1.10 -0.72
N PHE A 203 -14.01 -2.39 -0.73
CA PHE A 203 -15.39 -2.83 -0.61
C PHE A 203 -15.78 -3.11 0.84
N PRO A 204 -17.07 -2.98 1.20
CA PRO A 204 -17.55 -3.50 2.47
C PRO A 204 -17.34 -5.03 2.53
N SER A 205 -16.87 -5.52 3.66
CA SER A 205 -16.75 -6.95 3.94
C SER A 205 -18.05 -7.49 4.53
N ARG A 206 -18.31 -8.78 4.36
CA ARG A 206 -19.43 -9.49 4.99
C ARG A 206 -19.39 -9.42 6.52
N ASN A 207 -18.17 -9.30 7.08
CA ASN A 207 -17.92 -9.29 8.52
C ASN A 207 -17.89 -7.87 9.13
N ASP A 208 -18.20 -6.83 8.36
CA ASP A 208 -18.25 -5.47 8.87
C ASP A 208 -19.46 -5.25 9.79
N ASP A 209 -19.21 -4.76 11.00
CA ASP A 209 -20.23 -4.37 11.96
C ASP A 209 -20.65 -2.89 11.83
N TYR A 210 -19.80 -2.08 11.19
CA TYR A 210 -19.96 -0.64 10.96
C TYR A 210 -19.47 -0.24 9.57
N ASP A 211 -19.72 1.01 9.16
CA ASP A 211 -19.34 1.50 7.84
C ASP A 211 -17.88 1.93 7.76
N VAL A 212 -16.97 0.95 7.60
CA VAL A 212 -15.52 1.18 7.51
C VAL A 212 -15.16 2.16 6.40
N GLY A 213 -15.86 2.11 5.25
CA GLY A 213 -15.61 3.02 4.14
C GLY A 213 -15.89 4.48 4.49
N LEU A 214 -16.97 4.76 5.22
CA LEU A 214 -17.27 6.12 5.70
C LEU A 214 -16.26 6.59 6.76
N TRP A 215 -15.85 5.72 7.67
CA TRP A 215 -14.87 6.06 8.69
C TRP A 215 -13.48 6.35 8.11
N GLU A 216 -13.03 5.56 7.13
CA GLU A 216 -11.78 5.85 6.44
C GLU A 216 -11.87 7.16 5.66
N HIS A 217 -13.00 7.44 4.99
CA HIS A 217 -13.21 8.72 4.31
C HIS A 217 -13.22 9.90 5.29
N LEU A 218 -13.89 9.76 6.44
CA LEU A 218 -13.84 10.76 7.51
C LEU A 218 -12.40 11.06 7.92
N SER A 219 -11.59 10.02 8.15
CA SER A 219 -10.18 10.18 8.51
C SER A 219 -9.39 10.95 7.46
N HIS A 220 -9.61 10.69 6.17
CA HIS A 220 -8.98 11.44 5.09
C HIS A 220 -9.40 12.92 5.05
N LEU A 221 -10.67 13.22 5.32
CA LEU A 221 -11.14 14.61 5.41
C LEU A 221 -10.49 15.33 6.59
N LEU A 222 -10.43 14.67 7.77
CA LEU A 222 -9.74 15.20 8.95
C LEU A 222 -8.24 15.37 8.74
N ALA A 223 -7.59 14.45 8.04
CA ALA A 223 -6.18 14.53 7.68
C ALA A 223 -5.88 15.80 6.87
N LYS A 224 -6.74 16.11 5.90
CA LYS A 224 -6.62 17.33 5.11
C LYS A 224 -6.78 18.60 5.98
N GLU A 225 -7.76 18.62 6.88
CA GLU A 225 -7.95 19.75 7.82
C GLU A 225 -6.76 19.88 8.79
N ALA A 226 -6.10 18.77 9.13
CA ALA A 226 -4.90 18.72 9.98
C ALA A 226 -3.59 19.01 9.22
N GLY A 227 -3.64 19.35 7.93
CA GLY A 227 -2.47 19.64 7.11
C GLY A 227 -1.63 18.42 6.73
N VAL A 228 -2.18 17.19 6.89
CA VAL A 228 -1.55 15.96 6.41
C VAL A 228 -1.76 15.85 4.91
N GLU A 229 -0.68 15.68 4.17
CA GLU A 229 -0.76 15.30 2.75
C GLU A 229 -1.31 13.86 2.65
N ALA A 230 -2.57 13.72 2.24
CA ALA A 230 -3.28 12.45 2.16
C ALA A 230 -3.87 12.19 0.77
N ALA A 231 -4.07 10.93 0.44
CA ALA A 231 -4.72 10.53 -0.81
C ALA A 231 -6.15 11.08 -0.88
N GLU A 232 -6.58 11.50 -2.08
CA GLU A 232 -7.95 11.95 -2.30
C GLU A 232 -8.90 10.77 -2.23
N THR A 233 -9.97 10.90 -1.44
CA THR A 233 -10.96 9.85 -1.27
C THR A 233 -12.38 10.35 -1.52
N SER A 234 -13.25 9.43 -1.88
CA SER A 234 -14.70 9.60 -1.94
C SER A 234 -15.40 8.30 -1.57
N VAL A 235 -16.69 8.34 -1.32
CA VAL A 235 -17.47 7.15 -0.98
C VAL A 235 -18.61 6.96 -1.96
N ILE A 236 -18.99 5.69 -2.19
CA ILE A 236 -20.06 5.31 -3.10
C ILE A 236 -21.01 4.34 -2.41
N GLU A 237 -22.30 4.58 -2.58
CA GLU A 237 -23.35 3.63 -2.20
C GLU A 237 -23.27 2.37 -3.05
N THR A 238 -23.12 1.22 -2.40
CA THR A 238 -22.99 -0.08 -3.07
C THR A 238 -24.35 -0.75 -3.36
N GLY A 239 -25.43 -0.20 -2.85
CA GLY A 239 -26.73 -0.87 -2.80
C GLY A 239 -26.80 -1.98 -1.74
N LYS A 240 -25.78 -2.06 -0.86
CA LYS A 240 -25.70 -2.90 0.33
C LYS A 240 -25.73 -2.01 1.57
N LYS A 241 -25.53 -2.60 2.75
CA LYS A 241 -25.60 -1.89 4.03
C LYS A 241 -24.56 -0.77 4.18
N TYR A 242 -23.38 -0.94 3.61
CA TYR A 242 -22.21 -0.07 3.79
C TYR A 242 -21.66 0.46 2.47
N HIS A 243 -20.85 1.51 2.54
CA HIS A 243 -20.26 2.18 1.40
C HIS A 243 -18.97 1.52 0.94
N ALA A 244 -18.65 1.66 -0.35
CA ALA A 244 -17.29 1.46 -0.86
C ALA A 244 -16.52 2.78 -0.75
N LEU A 245 -15.28 2.69 -0.28
CA LEU A 245 -14.33 3.81 -0.34
C LEU A 245 -13.63 3.79 -1.69
N LEU A 246 -13.52 4.93 -2.33
CA LEU A 246 -12.63 5.18 -3.45
C LEU A 246 -11.45 6.01 -2.99
N SER A 247 -10.23 5.52 -3.21
CA SER A 247 -8.98 6.25 -3.00
C SER A 247 -8.29 6.42 -4.35
N LYS A 248 -8.04 7.67 -4.76
CA LYS A 248 -7.37 8.00 -6.00
C LYS A 248 -5.89 7.59 -5.91
N ARG A 249 -5.40 6.86 -6.91
CA ARG A 249 -4.01 6.42 -6.90
C ARG A 249 -3.07 7.59 -7.11
N PHE A 250 -2.13 7.74 -6.20
CA PHE A 250 -1.10 8.78 -6.23
C PHE A 250 0.18 8.32 -6.96
N ASP A 251 0.32 7.03 -7.24
CA ASP A 251 1.42 6.46 -8.03
C ASP A 251 1.18 6.56 -9.55
N ARG A 252 0.26 7.42 -9.94
CA ARG A 252 -0.01 7.80 -11.34
C ARG A 252 -0.12 9.31 -11.47
N THR A 253 0.45 9.86 -12.56
CA THR A 253 0.22 11.27 -12.93
C THR A 253 -1.18 11.47 -13.50
N VAL A 254 -1.54 12.72 -13.79
CA VAL A 254 -2.81 13.06 -14.45
C VAL A 254 -2.92 12.39 -15.82
N GLU A 255 -1.82 12.30 -16.53
CA GLU A 255 -1.69 11.69 -17.87
C GLU A 255 -1.58 10.16 -17.81
N GLY A 256 -1.59 9.57 -16.60
CA GLY A 256 -1.50 8.12 -16.39
C GLY A 256 -0.07 7.56 -16.38
N ARG A 257 0.97 8.41 -16.38
CA ARG A 257 2.37 7.96 -16.22
C ARG A 257 2.60 7.41 -14.82
N ARG A 258 3.54 6.48 -14.69
CA ARG A 258 3.80 5.77 -13.43
C ARG A 258 4.79 6.53 -12.56
N LYS A 259 4.45 6.70 -11.28
CA LYS A 259 5.42 7.06 -10.24
C LYS A 259 5.86 5.79 -9.54
N HIS A 260 7.15 5.59 -9.40
CA HIS A 260 7.62 4.42 -8.67
C HIS A 260 7.33 4.59 -7.18
N PHE A 261 6.72 3.56 -6.61
CA PHE A 261 6.28 3.51 -5.22
C PHE A 261 6.96 2.35 -4.52
N ALA A 262 7.38 2.57 -3.28
CA ALA A 262 7.75 1.52 -2.35
C ALA A 262 7.28 1.87 -0.93
N SER A 263 6.88 0.86 -0.15
CA SER A 263 6.54 1.01 1.26
C SER A 263 7.80 1.14 2.13
N ALA A 264 7.66 1.76 3.30
CA ALA A 264 8.74 1.81 4.29
C ALA A 264 9.22 0.39 4.67
N MET A 265 8.31 -0.58 4.75
CA MET A 265 8.69 -1.97 4.99
C MET A 265 9.70 -2.49 3.96
N THR A 266 9.47 -2.23 2.68
CA THR A 266 10.37 -2.61 1.57
C THR A 266 11.69 -1.87 1.64
N LEU A 267 11.65 -0.54 1.83
CA LEU A 267 12.83 0.32 1.81
C LEU A 267 13.75 0.09 3.02
N LEU A 268 13.19 -0.24 4.17
CA LEU A 268 13.91 -0.59 5.39
C LEU A 268 14.38 -2.06 5.41
N GLY A 269 14.01 -2.85 4.41
CA GLY A 269 14.35 -4.28 4.37
C GLY A 269 13.66 -5.10 5.47
N LEU A 270 12.50 -4.66 5.94
CA LEU A 270 11.72 -5.34 6.98
C LEU A 270 10.80 -6.42 6.39
N THR A 271 10.28 -7.27 7.26
CA THR A 271 9.29 -8.32 6.92
C THR A 271 7.96 -8.04 7.61
N ASP A 272 6.91 -8.71 7.13
CA ASP A 272 5.61 -8.68 7.81
C ASP A 272 5.74 -9.09 9.28
N GLY A 273 5.14 -8.31 10.18
CA GLY A 273 5.18 -8.54 11.62
C GLY A 273 6.28 -7.77 12.36
N CYS A 274 7.15 -7.02 11.65
CA CYS A 274 8.03 -6.05 12.31
C CYS A 274 7.17 -4.90 12.86
N ASP A 275 7.16 -4.76 14.19
CA ASP A 275 6.35 -3.82 14.95
C ASP A 275 7.10 -3.33 16.21
N ALA A 276 6.41 -2.62 17.09
CA ALA A 276 6.97 -2.16 18.36
C ALA A 276 7.52 -3.30 19.25
N LYS A 277 6.97 -4.52 19.15
CA LYS A 277 7.47 -5.66 19.95
C LYS A 277 8.82 -6.16 19.44
N SER A 278 9.10 -5.97 18.16
CA SER A 278 10.41 -6.25 17.57
C SER A 278 11.39 -5.07 17.67
N GLY A 279 11.00 -3.98 18.36
CA GLY A 279 11.84 -2.81 18.57
C GLY A 279 11.81 -1.82 17.40
N ASN A 280 10.86 -1.97 16.47
CA ASN A 280 10.75 -1.10 15.29
C ASN A 280 9.73 0.03 15.49
N GLY A 281 9.99 1.18 14.90
CA GLY A 281 9.17 2.36 15.10
C GLY A 281 9.30 3.43 14.01
N TYR A 282 8.66 4.56 14.25
CA TYR A 282 8.72 5.70 13.33
C TYR A 282 10.12 6.26 13.17
N LEU A 283 11.02 6.05 14.13
CA LEU A 283 12.40 6.52 14.06
C LEU A 283 13.19 5.77 12.96
N ASP A 284 12.86 4.51 12.65
CA ASP A 284 13.42 3.82 11.48
C ASP A 284 13.06 4.56 10.17
N ILE A 285 11.85 5.16 10.11
CA ILE A 285 11.42 5.97 8.97
C ILE A 285 12.14 7.31 8.95
N VAL A 286 12.38 7.92 10.12
CA VAL A 286 13.21 9.15 10.23
C VAL A 286 14.60 8.91 9.67
N ASP A 287 15.26 7.82 10.07
CA ASP A 287 16.59 7.46 9.59
C ASP A 287 16.62 7.24 8.06
N PHE A 288 15.59 6.59 7.52
CA PHE A 288 15.46 6.43 6.08
C PHE A 288 15.31 7.78 5.36
N ILE A 289 14.48 8.69 5.90
CA ILE A 289 14.30 10.03 5.32
C ILE A 289 15.61 10.79 5.30
N LEU A 290 16.37 10.77 6.38
CA LEU A 290 17.66 11.45 6.49
C LEU A 290 18.69 10.96 5.46
N GLN A 291 18.66 9.67 5.13
CA GLN A 291 19.66 9.03 4.29
C GLN A 291 19.30 9.01 2.80
N ASN A 292 18.01 8.88 2.46
CA ASN A 292 17.59 8.52 1.10
C ASN A 292 16.56 9.46 0.47
N CYS A 293 16.00 10.41 1.23
CA CYS A 293 14.98 11.31 0.71
C CYS A 293 15.56 12.64 0.21
N CYS A 294 14.94 13.17 -0.83
CA CYS A 294 15.03 14.59 -1.14
C CYS A 294 14.11 15.40 -0.20
N ASP A 295 14.31 16.69 -0.12
CA ASP A 295 13.46 17.61 0.66
C ASP A 295 13.23 17.13 2.12
N VAL A 296 14.33 16.76 2.79
CA VAL A 296 14.38 16.07 4.09
C VAL A 296 13.50 16.76 5.13
N GLU A 297 13.64 18.09 5.33
CA GLU A 297 12.86 18.82 6.33
C GLU A 297 11.36 18.69 6.11
N GLN A 298 10.88 18.81 4.87
CA GLN A 298 9.46 18.68 4.54
C GLN A 298 8.96 17.28 4.84
N ASN A 299 9.73 16.23 4.48
CA ASN A 299 9.36 14.86 4.75
C ASN A 299 9.31 14.57 6.26
N LEU A 300 10.26 15.06 7.04
CA LEU A 300 10.25 14.92 8.51
C LEU A 300 9.04 15.63 9.16
N ARG A 301 8.73 16.85 8.72
CA ARG A 301 7.54 17.58 9.17
C ARG A 301 6.26 16.82 8.86
N GLN A 302 6.14 16.27 7.64
CA GLN A 302 4.98 15.49 7.24
C GLN A 302 4.91 14.15 7.99
N LEU A 303 6.03 13.48 8.25
CA LEU A 303 6.05 12.27 9.07
C LEU A 303 5.58 12.58 10.50
N TYR A 304 6.15 13.59 11.15
CA TYR A 304 5.77 14.01 12.51
C TYR A 304 4.27 14.35 12.59
N ARG A 305 3.77 15.10 11.62
CA ARG A 305 2.35 15.46 11.50
C ARG A 305 1.46 14.22 11.35
N ARG A 306 1.87 13.22 10.56
CA ARG A 306 1.14 11.94 10.41
C ARG A 306 1.10 11.15 11.70
N VAL A 307 2.22 11.07 12.42
CA VAL A 307 2.26 10.40 13.73
C VAL A 307 1.31 11.09 14.71
N ALA A 308 1.37 12.43 14.80
CA ALA A 308 0.44 13.22 15.62
C ALA A 308 -1.02 12.98 15.22
N PHE A 309 -1.31 12.95 13.92
CA PHE A 309 -2.65 12.70 13.39
C PHE A 309 -3.15 11.30 13.70
N ASN A 310 -2.32 10.26 13.49
CA ASN A 310 -2.67 8.87 13.80
C ASN A 310 -2.95 8.67 15.29
N ILE A 311 -2.17 9.33 16.16
CA ILE A 311 -2.46 9.37 17.60
C ILE A 311 -3.82 10.06 17.84
N ALA A 312 -4.05 11.21 17.21
CA ALA A 312 -5.24 12.03 17.46
C ALA A 312 -6.55 11.36 17.05
N ILE A 313 -6.56 10.58 15.96
CA ILE A 313 -7.74 9.83 15.51
C ILE A 313 -7.80 8.40 16.07
N GLY A 314 -6.74 7.94 16.79
CA GLY A 314 -6.62 6.58 17.29
C GLY A 314 -6.36 5.53 16.21
N ASN A 315 -5.72 5.89 15.09
CA ASN A 315 -5.28 4.91 14.10
C ASN A 315 -4.07 4.13 14.64
N SER A 316 -4.31 3.04 15.32
CA SER A 316 -3.26 2.22 15.93
C SER A 316 -2.71 1.12 15.02
N ASP A 317 -3.33 0.85 13.87
CA ASP A 317 -2.86 -0.13 12.87
C ASP A 317 -1.91 0.51 11.84
N ASP A 318 -1.20 1.56 12.27
CA ASP A 318 -0.26 2.31 11.43
C ASP A 318 1.10 1.60 11.37
N HIS A 319 1.22 0.64 10.48
CA HIS A 319 2.43 -0.19 10.30
C HIS A 319 3.26 0.28 9.09
N PHE A 320 4.48 -0.25 8.90
CA PHE A 320 5.43 0.17 7.84
C PHE A 320 4.88 0.07 6.41
N ARG A 321 3.87 -0.76 6.13
CA ARG A 321 3.23 -0.78 4.81
C ARG A 321 2.33 0.43 4.56
N ASN A 322 1.87 1.13 5.61
CA ASN A 322 1.02 2.33 5.53
C ASN A 322 1.83 3.62 5.34
N HIS A 323 3.17 3.53 5.39
CA HIS A 323 4.09 4.60 5.04
C HIS A 323 4.72 4.31 3.68
N GLY A 324 4.27 5.01 2.65
CA GLY A 324 4.79 4.87 1.30
C GLY A 324 5.74 6.01 0.92
N PHE A 325 6.56 5.72 -0.08
CA PHE A 325 7.47 6.68 -0.70
C PHE A 325 7.34 6.64 -2.22
N LEU A 326 7.58 7.78 -2.85
CA LEU A 326 7.64 7.94 -4.29
C LEU A 326 9.07 8.28 -4.71
N LEU A 327 9.60 7.57 -5.70
CA LEU A 327 10.94 7.80 -6.23
C LEU A 327 10.94 8.96 -7.23
N THR A 328 11.82 9.91 -7.02
CA THR A 328 12.12 11.02 -7.91
C THR A 328 13.56 10.91 -8.45
N PRO A 329 13.95 11.71 -9.45
CA PRO A 329 15.36 11.73 -9.90
C PRO A 329 16.36 12.15 -8.81
N ARG A 330 15.89 12.80 -7.73
CA ARG A 330 16.71 13.30 -6.61
C ARG A 330 16.74 12.39 -5.40
N GLY A 331 15.99 11.28 -5.39
CA GLY A 331 15.80 10.39 -4.27
C GLY A 331 14.32 10.19 -3.92
N TRP A 332 14.05 9.62 -2.78
CA TRP A 332 12.70 9.33 -2.32
C TRP A 332 12.02 10.55 -1.69
N THR A 333 10.71 10.56 -1.68
CA THR A 333 9.87 11.49 -0.92
C THR A 333 8.66 10.74 -0.36
N LEU A 334 8.13 11.16 0.79
CA LEU A 334 6.91 10.57 1.35
C LEU A 334 5.76 10.63 0.33
N SER A 335 5.03 9.54 0.17
CA SER A 335 3.78 9.53 -0.58
C SER A 335 2.68 10.27 0.20
N PRO A 336 1.56 10.63 -0.41
CA PRO A 336 0.34 10.95 0.35
C PRO A 336 0.01 9.83 1.35
N ALA A 337 -0.51 10.18 2.55
CA ALA A 337 -0.96 9.21 3.54
C ALA A 337 -2.21 8.46 3.07
N TYR A 338 -2.34 7.20 3.46
CA TYR A 338 -3.44 6.31 3.08
C TYR A 338 -3.71 5.29 4.18
N ASP A 339 -4.84 4.59 4.10
CA ASP A 339 -5.22 3.51 5.02
C ASP A 339 -5.29 3.96 6.50
N MET A 340 -5.96 5.08 6.74
CA MET A 340 -6.10 5.70 8.06
C MET A 340 -7.49 5.40 8.63
N ASN A 341 -7.55 4.54 9.65
CA ASN A 341 -8.81 4.14 10.28
C ASN A 341 -8.72 4.27 11.81
N PRO A 342 -9.71 4.87 12.49
CA PRO A 342 -9.72 4.89 13.94
C PRO A 342 -9.91 3.49 14.52
N THR A 343 -9.25 3.21 15.62
CA THR A 343 -9.36 1.97 16.40
C THR A 343 -9.60 2.30 17.86
N LEU A 344 -9.86 1.27 18.68
CA LEU A 344 -10.04 1.43 20.13
C LEU A 344 -8.77 1.12 20.93
N ASN A 345 -7.68 0.78 20.25
CA ASN A 345 -6.41 0.46 20.88
C ASN A 345 -5.69 1.73 21.35
N GLU A 346 -4.96 1.63 22.44
CA GLU A 346 -4.16 2.72 23.03
C GLU A 346 -2.68 2.65 22.68
N TYR A 347 -2.27 1.63 21.96
CA TYR A 347 -0.89 1.39 21.56
C TYR A 347 -0.77 1.35 20.05
N GLN A 348 0.15 2.11 19.50
CA GLN A 348 0.47 2.09 18.07
C GLN A 348 1.16 0.77 17.68
N ALA A 349 1.01 0.35 16.42
CA ALA A 349 1.78 -0.77 15.88
C ALA A 349 3.29 -0.50 15.92
N LEU A 350 3.70 0.76 15.73
CA LEU A 350 5.09 1.20 15.70
C LEU A 350 5.45 1.94 16.99
N LEU A 351 6.73 1.84 17.42
CA LEU A 351 7.26 2.68 18.50
C LEU A 351 7.17 4.16 18.09
N ILE A 352 6.66 5.01 18.99
CA ILE A 352 6.59 6.46 18.81
C ILE A 352 7.98 7.09 19.03
N ASN A 353 8.69 6.59 20.01
CA ASN A 353 10.08 6.95 20.30
C ASN A 353 10.92 5.70 20.58
N SER A 354 12.15 5.86 21.04
CA SER A 354 13.06 4.74 21.35
C SER A 354 12.54 3.75 22.41
N THR A 355 11.43 4.05 23.13
CA THR A 355 11.02 3.28 24.33
C THR A 355 9.56 2.86 24.35
N THR A 356 8.64 3.58 23.70
CA THR A 356 7.21 3.34 23.84
C THR A 356 6.42 3.54 22.55
N ASN A 357 5.32 2.78 22.45
CA ASN A 357 4.30 2.91 21.42
C ASN A 357 2.95 3.37 21.99
N TYR A 358 2.92 3.85 23.24
CA TYR A 358 1.69 4.39 23.85
C TYR A 358 1.24 5.66 23.13
N ALA A 359 0.00 5.64 22.61
CA ALA A 359 -0.56 6.67 21.74
C ALA A 359 -0.92 7.93 22.53
N ASP A 360 0.07 8.79 22.80
CA ASP A 360 -0.06 10.04 23.53
C ASP A 360 0.69 11.18 22.81
N LEU A 361 0.00 12.30 22.56
CA LEU A 361 0.60 13.46 21.92
C LEU A 361 1.68 14.12 22.79
N GLN A 362 1.62 13.96 24.12
CA GLN A 362 2.68 14.46 25.01
C GLN A 362 3.95 13.62 24.84
N VAL A 363 3.83 12.29 24.72
CA VAL A 363 4.97 11.40 24.41
C VAL A 363 5.63 11.82 23.09
N LEU A 364 4.84 12.09 22.06
CA LEU A 364 5.35 12.56 20.77
C LEU A 364 6.03 13.93 20.89
N LEU A 365 5.44 14.88 21.65
CA LEU A 365 6.00 16.21 21.89
C LEU A 365 7.36 16.13 22.60
N ASP A 366 7.44 15.32 23.66
CA ASP A 366 8.67 15.15 24.42
C ASP A 366 9.80 14.47 23.63
N SER A 367 9.43 13.76 22.54
CA SER A 367 10.34 13.07 21.62
C SER A 367 10.60 13.84 20.33
N SER A 368 10.18 15.08 20.22
CA SER A 368 10.25 15.85 18.96
C SER A 368 11.67 15.96 18.38
N GLU A 369 12.69 16.06 19.23
CA GLU A 369 14.11 16.11 18.81
C GLU A 369 14.57 14.81 18.14
N GLU A 370 14.00 13.63 18.53
CA GLU A 370 14.27 12.35 17.87
C GLU A 370 13.76 12.34 16.41
N TYR A 371 12.75 13.17 16.10
CA TYR A 371 12.23 13.39 14.74
C TYR A 371 12.92 14.54 14.01
N MET A 372 13.95 15.14 14.60
CA MET A 372 14.64 16.35 14.08
C MET A 372 13.70 17.56 13.97
N ILE A 373 12.68 17.65 14.83
CA ILE A 373 11.71 18.75 14.90
C ILE A 373 11.94 19.55 16.17
N GLY A 374 12.13 20.86 16.03
CA GLY A 374 12.28 21.76 17.18
C GLY A 374 11.00 21.83 18.02
N LYS A 375 11.14 22.03 19.34
CA LYS A 375 10.01 21.97 20.28
C LYS A 375 8.88 22.95 19.95
N ASP A 376 9.18 24.18 19.56
CA ASP A 376 8.15 25.17 19.21
C ASP A 376 7.37 24.75 17.95
N GLU A 377 8.07 24.20 16.97
CA GLU A 377 7.46 23.65 15.75
C GLU A 377 6.62 22.41 16.05
N ALA A 378 7.10 21.53 16.92
CA ALA A 378 6.35 20.33 17.37
C ALA A 378 5.03 20.72 18.02
N VAL A 379 5.04 21.71 18.94
CA VAL A 379 3.83 22.28 19.54
C VAL A 379 2.89 22.81 18.47
N TYR A 380 3.41 23.61 17.54
CA TYR A 380 2.62 24.17 16.45
C TYR A 380 1.94 23.07 15.60
N ILE A 381 2.67 22.04 15.19
CA ILE A 381 2.13 20.93 14.41
C ILE A 381 1.04 20.18 15.19
N ILE A 382 1.26 19.89 16.46
CA ILE A 382 0.28 19.17 17.30
C ILE A 382 -1.00 19.98 17.45
N GLU A 383 -0.90 21.30 17.69
CA GLU A 383 -2.09 22.16 17.82
C GLU A 383 -2.86 22.30 16.50
N GLU A 384 -2.17 22.35 15.34
CA GLU A 384 -2.84 22.30 14.04
C GLU A 384 -3.59 20.98 13.85
N VAL A 385 -2.98 19.84 14.23
CA VAL A 385 -3.62 18.52 14.15
C VAL A 385 -4.85 18.46 15.07
N LYS A 386 -4.74 18.92 16.32
CA LYS A 386 -5.88 19.00 17.24
C LYS A 386 -7.02 19.85 16.67
N ALA A 387 -6.69 21.02 16.11
CA ALA A 387 -7.66 21.92 15.48
C ALA A 387 -8.38 21.24 14.30
N GLY A 388 -7.65 20.52 13.43
CA GLY A 388 -8.20 19.79 12.30
C GLY A 388 -9.13 18.64 12.72
N VAL A 389 -8.78 17.94 13.79
CA VAL A 389 -9.57 16.79 14.29
C VAL A 389 -10.78 17.22 15.13
N LYS A 390 -10.76 18.40 15.75
CA LYS A 390 -11.79 18.90 16.68
C LYS A 390 -13.22 18.79 16.17
N HIS A 391 -13.43 18.98 14.87
CA HIS A 391 -14.75 19.03 14.25
C HIS A 391 -15.26 17.67 13.73
N TRP A 392 -14.61 16.55 14.10
CA TRP A 392 -14.89 15.21 13.59
C TRP A 392 -16.38 14.81 13.67
N LYS A 393 -17.07 15.11 14.79
CA LYS A 393 -18.51 14.80 14.94
C LYS A 393 -19.39 15.52 13.91
N SER A 394 -19.08 16.77 13.62
CA SER A 394 -19.81 17.56 12.63
C SER A 394 -19.65 16.96 11.22
N ILE A 395 -18.42 16.57 10.88
CA ILE A 395 -18.12 15.94 9.58
C ILE A 395 -18.75 14.54 9.51
N ALA A 396 -18.61 13.72 10.57
CA ALA A 396 -19.23 12.40 10.67
C ALA A 396 -20.75 12.44 10.49
N THR A 397 -21.43 13.42 11.15
CA THR A 397 -22.88 13.62 11.01
C THR A 397 -23.27 13.99 9.57
N ARG A 398 -22.48 14.88 8.92
CA ARG A 398 -22.71 15.26 7.52
C ARG A 398 -22.53 14.09 6.55
N LEU A 399 -21.60 13.19 6.84
CA LEU A 399 -21.37 11.95 6.08
C LEU A 399 -22.44 10.88 6.33
N GLY A 400 -23.31 11.05 7.32
CA GLY A 400 -24.33 10.07 7.67
C GLY A 400 -23.86 8.91 8.54
N ILE A 401 -22.68 9.04 9.19
CA ILE A 401 -22.20 8.03 10.16
C ILE A 401 -23.20 7.94 11.32
N ALA A 402 -23.59 6.72 11.66
CA ALA A 402 -24.59 6.48 12.69
C ALA A 402 -24.12 6.96 14.07
N LYS A 403 -25.02 7.59 14.84
CA LYS A 403 -24.69 8.09 16.19
C LYS A 403 -24.08 7.02 17.08
N ARG A 404 -24.61 5.78 17.05
CA ARG A 404 -24.06 4.66 17.83
C ARG A 404 -22.59 4.36 17.51
N GLU A 405 -22.19 4.53 16.26
CA GLU A 405 -20.79 4.35 15.85
C GLU A 405 -19.93 5.51 16.35
N MET A 406 -20.43 6.74 16.25
CA MET A 406 -19.75 7.91 16.80
C MET A 406 -19.54 7.81 18.32
N ASP A 407 -20.56 7.29 19.06
CA ASP A 407 -20.48 7.12 20.51
C ASP A 407 -19.38 6.11 20.90
N VAL A 408 -19.10 5.08 20.08
CA VAL A 408 -18.00 4.11 20.29
C VAL A 408 -16.65 4.79 20.21
N TYR A 409 -16.43 5.66 19.20
CA TYR A 409 -15.13 6.30 18.98
C TYR A 409 -14.95 7.63 19.74
N GLU A 410 -15.99 8.13 20.41
CA GLU A 410 -15.93 9.42 21.11
C GLU A 410 -14.78 9.52 22.10
N GLN A 411 -14.54 8.46 22.89
CA GLN A 411 -13.45 8.46 23.87
C GLN A 411 -12.06 8.57 23.22
N VAL A 412 -11.87 7.96 22.05
CA VAL A 412 -10.62 8.01 21.28
C VAL A 412 -10.29 9.46 20.92
N PHE A 413 -11.23 10.14 20.28
CA PHE A 413 -11.05 11.54 19.88
C PHE A 413 -10.95 12.50 21.07
N GLN A 414 -11.71 12.26 22.15
CA GLN A 414 -11.64 13.11 23.37
C GLN A 414 -10.30 13.01 24.09
N ARG A 415 -9.66 11.82 24.10
CA ARG A 415 -8.34 11.63 24.73
C ARG A 415 -7.30 12.54 24.10
N SER A 416 -7.30 12.66 22.79
CA SER A 416 -6.30 13.42 22.03
C SER A 416 -6.59 14.94 22.00
N LEU A 417 -7.83 15.36 22.29
CA LEU A 417 -8.22 16.77 22.29
C LEU A 417 -8.07 17.46 23.66
N LYS A 418 -7.74 16.70 24.71
CA LYS A 418 -7.38 17.23 26.03
C LYS A 418 -5.93 17.68 26.02
#